data_d762e88385a537f7601b2f3662f7f38f
#
_entry.id   d762e88385a537f7601b2f3662f7f38f
#
_cell.length_a   1.000
_cell.length_b   1.000
_cell.length_c   1.000
_cell.angle_alpha   90.00
_cell.angle_beta   90.00
_cell.angle_gamma   90.00
#
_symmetry.space_group_name_H-M   'P 1'
#
loop_
_entity.id
_entity.type
_entity.pdbx_description
1 polymer ?
#
loop_
_entity_poly.entity_id
_entity_poly.type
_entity_poly.pdbx_seq_one_letter_code
_entity_poly.pdbx_strand_id
1 'polypeptide(L)'
;VNREPIMTEIEAREKISNQRSEISNFRWPDAFIVVRTLAHALALLPLARILFAALTGGLSINPIQDVEQRLGRAAIALLTAALAVTPAVTLSGWKKLGKLARPLGLYAFGYAFLHFLTFIWLDFGFNGPLLLRELREKPYIILGLSALLILNALAITSFRWWQRKLGKNWKRLHRLVYLAGVLVVLHYGLALKGDLFRLQGNVLLPVLFGVGILI
;
A
#
# COMPACT_ATOMS: atom_id res chain seq x y z
N VAL A 1 -6.91 -56.81 46.90
CA VAL A 1 -7.82 -55.88 46.19
C VAL A 1 -6.94 -55.02 45.27
N ASN A 2 -7.02 -55.31 43.97
CA ASN A 2 -6.16 -54.72 42.94
C ASN A 2 -6.57 -53.25 42.72
N ARG A 3 -5.80 -52.27 43.22
CA ARG A 3 -6.08 -50.81 43.09
C ARG A 3 -5.43 -50.21 41.84
N GLU A 4 -4.57 -50.95 41.14
CA GLU A 4 -3.84 -50.45 39.93
C GLU A 4 -4.74 -50.03 38.75
N PRO A 5 -5.82 -50.77 38.37
CA PRO A 5 -6.62 -50.37 37.18
C PRO A 5 -7.43 -49.09 37.40
N ILE A 6 -7.76 -48.72 38.63
CA ILE A 6 -8.54 -47.50 38.94
C ILE A 6 -7.65 -46.26 38.84
N MET A 7 -6.40 -46.34 39.27
CA MET A 7 -5.44 -45.22 39.17
C MET A 7 -5.12 -44.88 37.74
N THR A 8 -4.92 -45.87 36.86
CA THR A 8 -4.66 -45.64 35.43
C THR A 8 -5.85 -45.04 34.70
N GLU A 9 -7.09 -45.37 35.11
CA GLU A 9 -8.29 -44.75 34.53
C GLU A 9 -8.47 -43.30 34.96
N ILE A 10 -8.13 -42.94 36.18
CA ILE A 10 -8.16 -41.56 36.69
C ILE A 10 -7.14 -40.71 35.98
N GLU A 11 -5.90 -41.17 35.83
CA GLU A 11 -4.84 -40.46 35.09
C GLU A 11 -5.20 -40.25 33.60
N ALA A 12 -5.80 -41.26 32.96
CA ALA A 12 -6.27 -41.14 31.59
C ALA A 12 -7.38 -40.10 31.43
N ARG A 13 -8.34 -40.06 32.37
CA ARG A 13 -9.42 -39.06 32.40
C ARG A 13 -8.90 -37.66 32.64
N GLU A 14 -7.93 -37.49 33.54
CA GLU A 14 -7.28 -36.21 33.79
C GLU A 14 -6.49 -35.71 32.59
N LYS A 15 -5.75 -36.57 31.90
CA LYS A 15 -5.04 -36.28 30.67
C LYS A 15 -5.98 -35.85 29.53
N ILE A 16 -7.10 -36.55 29.36
CA ILE A 16 -8.14 -36.22 28.40
C ILE A 16 -8.80 -34.86 28.76
N SER A 17 -9.06 -34.62 30.03
CA SER A 17 -9.63 -33.36 30.52
C SER A 17 -8.68 -32.18 30.26
N ASN A 18 -7.39 -32.35 30.55
CA ASN A 18 -6.36 -31.34 30.31
C ASN A 18 -6.18 -31.07 28.81
N GLN A 19 -6.13 -32.11 28.01
CA GLN A 19 -6.03 -31.96 26.53
C GLN A 19 -7.27 -31.27 25.94
N ARG A 20 -8.47 -31.55 26.49
CA ARG A 20 -9.71 -30.87 26.10
C ARG A 20 -9.71 -29.39 26.48
N SER A 21 -9.15 -29.06 27.67
CA SER A 21 -9.00 -27.68 28.13
C SER A 21 -7.98 -26.90 27.28
N GLU A 22 -6.88 -27.53 26.87
CA GLU A 22 -5.90 -26.92 25.96
C GLU A 22 -6.51 -26.63 24.59
N ILE A 23 -7.27 -27.57 24.01
CA ILE A 23 -7.98 -27.38 22.74
C ILE A 23 -9.03 -26.27 22.85
N SER A 24 -9.77 -26.21 23.97
CA SER A 24 -10.79 -25.17 24.20
C SER A 24 -10.19 -23.78 24.42
N ASN A 25 -8.96 -23.71 24.91
CA ASN A 25 -8.20 -22.46 25.10
C ASN A 25 -7.46 -21.99 23.85
N PHE A 26 -7.37 -22.83 22.80
CA PHE A 26 -6.80 -22.42 21.53
C PHE A 26 -7.73 -21.40 20.86
N ARG A 27 -7.40 -20.11 21.02
CA ARG A 27 -8.08 -19.03 20.29
C ARG A 27 -7.45 -18.88 18.92
N TRP A 28 -8.24 -19.14 17.89
CA TRP A 28 -7.87 -18.75 16.52
C TRP A 28 -7.56 -17.26 16.50
N PRO A 29 -6.48 -16.85 15.83
CA PRO A 29 -6.20 -15.43 15.67
C PRO A 29 -7.43 -14.73 15.06
N ASP A 30 -7.80 -13.57 15.61
CA ASP A 30 -8.90 -12.76 15.05
C ASP A 30 -8.65 -12.60 13.54
N ALA A 31 -9.64 -12.94 12.70
CA ALA A 31 -9.55 -12.83 11.25
C ALA A 31 -9.03 -11.45 10.80
N PHE A 32 -9.31 -10.39 11.57
CA PHE A 32 -8.74 -9.08 11.31
C PHE A 32 -7.22 -9.02 11.52
N ILE A 33 -6.67 -9.75 12.50
CA ILE A 33 -5.20 -9.80 12.71
C ILE A 33 -4.54 -10.44 11.49
N VAL A 34 -5.09 -11.55 10.99
CA VAL A 34 -4.59 -12.23 9.79
C VAL A 34 -4.61 -11.29 8.59
N VAL A 35 -5.77 -10.66 8.31
CA VAL A 35 -5.92 -9.73 7.18
C VAL A 35 -4.97 -8.54 7.30
N ARG A 36 -4.80 -7.99 8.51
CA ARG A 36 -3.87 -6.89 8.76
C ARG A 36 -2.42 -7.30 8.52
N THR A 37 -2.01 -8.46 9.00
CA THR A 37 -0.65 -8.98 8.80
C THR A 37 -0.38 -9.23 7.32
N LEU A 38 -1.33 -9.84 6.60
CA LEU A 38 -1.24 -10.04 5.16
C LEU A 38 -1.16 -8.71 4.39
N ALA A 39 -1.94 -7.70 4.78
CA ALA A 39 -1.88 -6.38 4.17
C ALA A 39 -0.50 -5.73 4.31
N HIS A 40 0.14 -5.83 5.49
CA HIS A 40 1.50 -5.34 5.70
C HIS A 40 2.53 -6.16 4.89
N ALA A 41 2.43 -7.49 4.89
CA ALA A 41 3.32 -8.36 4.12
C ALA A 41 3.24 -8.06 2.62
N LEU A 42 2.03 -7.96 2.07
CA LEU A 42 1.80 -7.62 0.66
C LEU A 42 2.27 -6.21 0.32
N ALA A 43 2.12 -5.25 1.24
CA ALA A 43 2.60 -3.88 1.03
C ALA A 43 4.14 -3.80 0.99
N LEU A 44 4.85 -4.66 1.70
CA LEU A 44 6.32 -4.72 1.71
C LEU A 44 6.90 -5.57 0.57
N LEU A 45 6.10 -6.46 -0.02
CA LEU A 45 6.54 -7.38 -1.06
C LEU A 45 7.18 -6.69 -2.28
N PRO A 46 6.66 -5.56 -2.83
CA PRO A 46 7.30 -4.87 -3.94
C PRO A 46 8.72 -4.42 -3.61
N LEU A 47 8.95 -3.87 -2.40
CA LEU A 47 10.27 -3.45 -1.96
C LEU A 47 11.23 -4.63 -1.85
N ALA A 48 10.80 -5.73 -1.23
CA ALA A 48 11.59 -6.95 -1.13
C ALA A 48 11.98 -7.50 -2.52
N ARG A 49 11.05 -7.47 -3.49
CA ARG A 49 11.32 -7.87 -4.88
C ARG A 49 12.30 -6.96 -5.60
N ILE A 50 12.23 -5.65 -5.38
CA ILE A 50 13.19 -4.69 -5.95
C ILE A 50 14.58 -4.94 -5.39
N LEU A 51 14.71 -5.09 -4.06
CA LEU A 51 15.98 -5.37 -3.40
C LEU A 51 16.56 -6.71 -3.86
N PHE A 52 15.75 -7.76 -3.94
CA PHE A 52 16.20 -9.05 -4.43
C PHE A 52 16.69 -8.96 -5.88
N ALA A 53 15.95 -8.30 -6.78
CA ALA A 53 16.35 -8.10 -8.16
C ALA A 53 17.66 -7.28 -8.27
N ALA A 54 17.84 -6.26 -7.43
CA ALA A 54 19.07 -5.47 -7.40
C ALA A 54 20.29 -6.30 -6.96
N LEU A 55 20.11 -7.22 -5.99
CA LEU A 55 21.20 -8.05 -5.47
C LEU A 55 21.55 -9.23 -6.41
N THR A 56 20.58 -9.73 -7.18
CA THR A 56 20.76 -10.90 -8.05
C THR A 56 20.99 -10.56 -9.52
N GLY A 57 21.08 -9.26 -9.88
CA GLY A 57 21.18 -8.84 -11.28
C GLY A 57 19.90 -9.01 -12.08
N GLY A 58 18.74 -9.17 -11.42
CA GLY A 58 17.43 -9.34 -12.05
C GLY A 58 16.73 -8.04 -12.45
N LEU A 59 17.44 -6.90 -12.46
CA LEU A 59 16.95 -5.63 -13.01
C LEU A 59 17.13 -5.61 -14.53
N SER A 60 16.34 -4.76 -15.21
CA SER A 60 16.45 -4.59 -16.66
C SER A 60 17.76 -3.91 -17.08
N ILE A 61 17.99 -3.78 -18.40
CA ILE A 61 19.16 -3.11 -18.99
C ILE A 61 19.31 -1.67 -18.47
N ASN A 62 18.18 -0.99 -18.19
CA ASN A 62 18.18 0.30 -17.48
C ASN A 62 17.67 0.10 -16.06
N PRO A 63 18.55 -0.17 -15.08
CA PRO A 63 18.17 -0.51 -13.72
C PRO A 63 17.49 0.64 -12.96
N ILE A 64 17.90 1.89 -13.21
CA ILE A 64 17.30 3.07 -12.57
C ILE A 64 15.84 3.21 -12.98
N GLN A 65 15.57 3.16 -14.29
CA GLN A 65 14.21 3.24 -14.83
C GLN A 65 13.33 2.06 -14.36
N ASP A 66 13.88 0.85 -14.27
CA ASP A 66 13.15 -0.34 -13.79
C ASP A 66 12.73 -0.17 -12.32
N VAL A 67 13.64 0.28 -11.45
CA VAL A 67 13.34 0.58 -10.05
C VAL A 67 12.29 1.67 -9.93
N GLU A 68 12.46 2.76 -10.67
CA GLU A 68 11.51 3.88 -10.70
C GLU A 68 10.09 3.41 -11.07
N GLN A 69 9.96 2.64 -12.15
CA GLN A 69 8.67 2.11 -12.60
C GLN A 69 8.05 1.12 -11.61
N ARG A 70 8.84 0.27 -10.97
CA ARG A 70 8.36 -0.68 -9.95
C ARG A 70 7.87 0.05 -8.71
N LEU A 71 8.57 1.07 -8.25
CA LEU A 71 8.17 1.92 -7.13
C LEU A 71 6.87 2.69 -7.44
N GLY A 72 6.77 3.31 -8.62
CA GLY A 72 5.56 4.01 -9.05
C GLY A 72 4.34 3.10 -9.15
N ARG A 73 4.50 1.88 -9.71
CA ARG A 73 3.42 0.88 -9.76
C ARG A 73 2.98 0.41 -8.37
N ALA A 74 3.92 0.23 -7.44
CA ALA A 74 3.59 -0.12 -6.07
C ALA A 74 2.83 1.02 -5.37
N ALA A 75 3.25 2.27 -5.57
CA ALA A 75 2.58 3.44 -5.01
C ALA A 75 1.11 3.54 -5.45
N ILE A 76 0.85 3.46 -6.77
CA ILE A 76 -0.53 3.55 -7.28
C ILE A 76 -1.39 2.35 -6.85
N ALA A 77 -0.85 1.13 -6.83
CA ALA A 77 -1.57 -0.05 -6.39
C ALA A 77 -1.99 0.06 -4.91
N LEU A 78 -1.09 0.53 -4.04
CA LEU A 78 -1.39 0.72 -2.61
C LEU A 78 -2.32 1.90 -2.36
N LEU A 79 -2.23 2.97 -3.17
CA LEU A 79 -3.16 4.10 -3.10
C LEU A 79 -4.58 3.64 -3.48
N THR A 80 -4.70 2.89 -4.58
CA THR A 80 -5.99 2.29 -5.02
C THR A 80 -6.55 1.36 -3.95
N ALA A 81 -5.71 0.50 -3.37
CA ALA A 81 -6.11 -0.38 -2.26
C ALA A 81 -6.58 0.43 -1.03
N ALA A 82 -5.90 1.53 -0.69
CA ALA A 82 -6.31 2.40 0.41
C ALA A 82 -7.68 3.06 0.16
N LEU A 83 -7.95 3.51 -1.07
CA LEU A 83 -9.23 4.08 -1.48
C LEU A 83 -10.34 3.02 -1.51
N ALA A 84 -10.05 1.80 -1.97
CA ALA A 84 -10.98 0.68 -2.01
C ALA A 84 -11.42 0.18 -0.62
N VAL A 85 -10.72 0.55 0.46
CA VAL A 85 -11.14 0.17 1.82
C VAL A 85 -12.52 0.70 2.17
N THR A 86 -12.86 1.93 1.78
CA THR A 86 -14.18 2.51 2.10
C THR A 86 -15.33 1.76 1.44
N PRO A 87 -15.34 1.52 0.12
CA PRO A 87 -16.37 0.70 -0.50
C PRO A 87 -16.36 -0.75 0.03
N ALA A 88 -15.19 -1.33 0.31
CA ALA A 88 -15.11 -2.68 0.89
C ALA A 88 -15.79 -2.76 2.27
N VAL A 89 -15.65 -1.74 3.12
CA VAL A 89 -16.37 -1.66 4.40
C VAL A 89 -17.88 -1.52 4.18
N THR A 90 -18.28 -0.72 3.22
CA THR A 90 -19.72 -0.49 2.92
C THR A 90 -20.39 -1.76 2.40
N LEU A 91 -19.73 -2.48 1.49
CA LEU A 91 -20.27 -3.68 0.86
C LEU A 91 -20.25 -4.90 1.82
N SER A 92 -19.15 -5.06 2.58
CA SER A 92 -19.01 -6.22 3.49
C SER A 92 -19.64 -6.03 4.86
N GLY A 93 -19.95 -4.78 5.28
CA GLY A 93 -20.36 -4.45 6.64
C GLY A 93 -19.24 -4.60 7.70
N TRP A 94 -18.03 -5.06 7.30
CA TRP A 94 -16.94 -5.34 8.23
C TRP A 94 -16.16 -4.08 8.59
N LYS A 95 -16.62 -3.34 9.59
CA LYS A 95 -16.07 -2.04 10.03
C LYS A 95 -14.58 -2.09 10.41
N LYS A 96 -14.05 -3.25 10.85
CA LYS A 96 -12.63 -3.40 11.22
C LYS A 96 -11.70 -3.14 10.01
N LEU A 97 -12.13 -3.43 8.77
CA LEU A 97 -11.35 -3.17 7.55
C LEU A 97 -10.97 -1.69 7.40
N GLY A 98 -11.81 -0.76 7.88
CA GLY A 98 -11.52 0.68 7.83
C GLY A 98 -10.18 1.06 8.46
N LYS A 99 -9.66 0.24 9.38
CA LYS A 99 -8.34 0.45 10.00
C LYS A 99 -7.16 0.23 9.04
N LEU A 100 -7.39 -0.39 7.87
CA LEU A 100 -6.36 -0.65 6.86
C LEU A 100 -6.11 0.55 5.95
N ALA A 101 -7.07 1.46 5.77
CA ALA A 101 -6.92 2.62 4.88
C ALA A 101 -5.69 3.46 5.22
N ARG A 102 -5.46 3.72 6.51
CA ARG A 102 -4.32 4.53 6.96
C ARG A 102 -2.97 3.87 6.66
N PRO A 103 -2.66 2.63 7.09
CA PRO A 103 -1.38 2.02 6.78
C PRO A 103 -1.16 1.86 5.28
N LEU A 104 -2.17 1.47 4.49
CA LEU A 104 -2.05 1.36 3.04
C LEU A 104 -1.72 2.72 2.39
N GLY A 105 -2.38 3.81 2.82
CA GLY A 105 -2.07 5.16 2.35
C GLY A 105 -0.66 5.62 2.73
N LEU A 106 -0.15 5.25 3.91
CA LEU A 106 1.23 5.56 4.32
C LEU A 106 2.25 4.77 3.51
N TYR A 107 2.00 3.49 3.20
CA TYR A 107 2.84 2.73 2.28
C TYR A 107 2.81 3.33 0.86
N ALA A 108 1.64 3.72 0.36
CA ALA A 108 1.52 4.38 -0.94
C ALA A 108 2.38 5.65 -1.01
N PHE A 109 2.32 6.49 0.04
CA PHE A 109 3.19 7.67 0.17
C PHE A 109 4.67 7.29 0.21
N GLY A 110 5.05 6.28 1.00
CA GLY A 110 6.45 5.82 1.10
C GLY A 110 7.02 5.40 -0.25
N TYR A 111 6.26 4.61 -1.03
CA TYR A 111 6.66 4.22 -2.38
C TYR A 111 6.71 5.39 -3.35
N ALA A 112 5.74 6.32 -3.30
CA ALA A 112 5.74 7.52 -4.12
C ALA A 112 6.95 8.43 -3.80
N PHE A 113 7.32 8.53 -2.53
CA PHE A 113 8.48 9.28 -2.09
C PHE A 113 9.79 8.63 -2.56
N LEU A 114 9.92 7.30 -2.44
CA LEU A 114 11.07 6.57 -2.97
C LEU A 114 11.16 6.69 -4.51
N HIS A 115 10.05 6.61 -5.22
CA HIS A 115 9.98 6.85 -6.67
C HIS A 115 10.51 8.24 -7.02
N PHE A 116 10.07 9.27 -6.33
CA PHE A 116 10.56 10.63 -6.50
C PHE A 116 12.05 10.77 -6.18
N LEU A 117 12.54 10.14 -5.11
CA LEU A 117 13.96 10.13 -4.77
C LEU A 117 14.80 9.45 -5.86
N THR A 118 14.32 8.32 -6.41
CA THR A 118 14.99 7.65 -7.53
C THR A 118 15.12 8.59 -8.71
N PHE A 119 14.06 9.29 -9.07
CA PHE A 119 14.05 10.27 -10.15
C PHE A 119 15.05 11.40 -9.90
N ILE A 120 14.99 12.15 -8.79
CA ILE A 120 15.85 13.32 -8.59
C ILE A 120 17.30 12.99 -8.29
N TRP A 121 17.58 11.86 -7.66
CA TRP A 121 18.92 11.48 -7.23
C TRP A 121 19.61 10.56 -8.22
N LEU A 122 19.00 9.39 -8.51
CA LEU A 122 19.67 8.37 -9.33
C LEU A 122 19.60 8.69 -10.82
N ASP A 123 18.49 9.27 -11.33
CA ASP A 123 18.33 9.60 -12.74
C ASP A 123 18.97 10.96 -13.08
N PHE A 124 18.78 11.98 -12.23
CA PHE A 124 19.23 13.36 -12.50
C PHE A 124 20.38 13.86 -11.62
N GLY A 125 20.86 13.11 -10.62
CA GLY A 125 21.99 13.50 -9.78
C GLY A 125 21.83 14.86 -9.09
N PHE A 126 20.58 15.26 -8.75
CA PHE A 126 20.24 16.58 -8.20
C PHE A 126 20.58 17.75 -9.13
N ASN A 127 20.74 17.54 -10.43
CA ASN A 127 21.01 18.60 -11.39
C ASN A 127 19.78 19.50 -11.58
N GLY A 128 19.74 20.64 -10.88
CA GLY A 128 18.61 21.56 -10.89
C GLY A 128 18.26 22.11 -12.27
N PRO A 129 19.22 22.61 -13.07
CA PRO A 129 18.96 23.04 -14.45
C PRO A 129 18.33 21.97 -15.33
N LEU A 130 18.81 20.73 -15.24
CA LEU A 130 18.27 19.60 -16.00
C LEU A 130 16.85 19.23 -15.53
N LEU A 131 16.60 19.19 -14.22
CA LEU A 131 15.28 18.98 -13.64
C LEU A 131 14.28 20.03 -14.09
N LEU A 132 14.66 21.31 -14.10
CA LEU A 132 13.79 22.41 -14.57
C LEU A 132 13.45 22.28 -16.05
N ARG A 133 14.40 21.84 -16.88
CA ARG A 133 14.15 21.53 -18.28
C ARG A 133 13.13 20.41 -18.44
N GLU A 134 13.32 19.28 -17.74
CA GLU A 134 12.41 18.13 -17.76
C GLU A 134 10.98 18.52 -17.31
N LEU A 135 10.85 19.35 -16.25
CA LEU A 135 9.54 19.83 -15.81
C LEU A 135 8.81 20.64 -16.90
N ARG A 136 9.54 21.40 -17.71
CA ARG A 136 8.96 22.19 -18.80
C ARG A 136 8.59 21.32 -20.01
N GLU A 137 9.43 20.34 -20.33
CA GLU A 137 9.24 19.48 -21.51
C GLU A 137 8.20 18.36 -21.25
N LYS A 138 8.04 17.92 -19.96
CA LYS A 138 7.22 16.77 -19.58
C LYS A 138 6.18 17.14 -18.51
N PRO A 139 5.02 17.65 -18.91
CA PRO A 139 3.99 18.14 -17.96
C PRO A 139 3.47 17.07 -17.00
N TYR A 140 3.58 15.78 -17.35
CA TYR A 140 3.19 14.72 -16.43
C TYR A 140 4.02 14.69 -15.12
N ILE A 141 5.25 15.21 -15.14
CA ILE A 141 6.09 15.30 -13.93
C ILE A 141 5.44 16.27 -12.93
N ILE A 142 4.86 17.38 -13.41
CA ILE A 142 4.15 18.34 -12.56
C ILE A 142 2.93 17.68 -11.89
N LEU A 143 2.20 16.84 -12.63
CA LEU A 143 1.07 16.08 -12.06
C LEU A 143 1.52 15.14 -10.95
N GLY A 144 2.62 14.40 -11.18
CA GLY A 144 3.22 13.51 -10.19
C GLY A 144 3.70 14.25 -8.94
N LEU A 145 4.38 15.39 -9.12
CA LEU A 145 4.85 16.23 -8.02
C LEU A 145 3.68 16.81 -7.22
N SER A 146 2.63 17.28 -7.89
CA SER A 146 1.43 17.79 -7.22
C SER A 146 0.73 16.71 -6.39
N ALA A 147 0.62 15.50 -6.93
CA ALA A 147 0.09 14.35 -6.21
C ALA A 147 0.95 14.00 -4.98
N LEU A 148 2.29 14.00 -5.14
CA LEU A 148 3.22 13.73 -4.05
C LEU A 148 3.10 14.76 -2.92
N LEU A 149 2.97 16.05 -3.25
CA LEU A 149 2.77 17.12 -2.25
C LEU A 149 1.48 16.93 -1.46
N ILE A 150 0.39 16.54 -2.14
CA ILE A 150 -0.86 16.20 -1.47
C ILE A 150 -0.65 14.99 -0.54
N LEU A 151 -0.09 13.90 -1.04
CA LEU A 151 0.17 12.69 -0.26
C LEU A 151 1.07 12.97 0.94
N ASN A 152 2.08 13.83 0.79
CA ASN A 152 2.94 14.28 1.88
C ASN A 152 2.15 15.00 2.98
N ALA A 153 1.28 15.96 2.61
CA ALA A 153 0.41 16.64 3.56
C ALA A 153 -0.52 15.66 4.30
N LEU A 154 -1.07 14.66 3.57
CA LEU A 154 -1.92 13.63 4.17
C LEU A 154 -1.14 12.69 5.09
N ALA A 155 0.10 12.33 4.72
CA ALA A 155 0.96 11.47 5.53
C ALA A 155 1.34 12.17 6.85
N ILE A 156 1.81 13.41 6.80
CA ILE A 156 2.14 14.23 7.99
C ILE A 156 0.92 14.36 8.91
N THR A 157 -0.25 14.65 8.33
CA THR A 157 -1.48 14.87 9.12
C THR A 157 -2.19 13.58 9.52
N SER A 158 -1.65 12.41 9.18
CA SER A 158 -2.17 11.10 9.60
C SER A 158 -1.92 10.81 11.09
N PHE A 159 -0.99 11.47 11.75
CA PHE A 159 -0.69 11.23 13.16
C PHE A 159 -1.83 11.74 14.08
N ARG A 160 -2.04 11.05 15.20
CA ARG A 160 -3.12 11.35 16.16
C ARG A 160 -3.10 12.80 16.68
N TRP A 161 -1.91 13.38 16.81
CA TRP A 161 -1.74 14.78 17.25
C TRP A 161 -2.40 15.75 16.26
N TRP A 162 -2.12 15.59 14.95
CA TRP A 162 -2.73 16.41 13.90
C TRP A 162 -4.24 16.18 13.79
N GLN A 163 -4.72 14.95 13.95
CA GLN A 163 -6.15 14.64 13.93
C GLN A 163 -6.90 15.41 15.01
N ARG A 164 -6.30 15.49 16.24
CA ARG A 164 -6.87 16.28 17.35
C ARG A 164 -6.81 17.77 17.05
N LYS A 165 -5.67 18.29 16.56
CA LYS A 165 -5.46 19.71 16.28
C LYS A 165 -6.36 20.23 15.16
N LEU A 166 -6.54 19.46 14.07
CA LEU A 166 -7.35 19.84 12.91
C LEU A 166 -8.85 19.57 13.11
N GLY A 167 -9.24 18.67 14.00
CA GLY A 167 -10.63 18.35 14.29
C GLY A 167 -11.45 18.03 13.03
N LYS A 168 -12.53 18.80 12.81
CA LYS A 168 -13.42 18.61 11.62
C LYS A 168 -12.69 18.86 10.29
N ASN A 169 -11.68 19.72 10.27
CA ASN A 169 -10.93 20.05 9.06
C ASN A 169 -10.03 18.90 8.61
N TRP A 170 -9.66 17.99 9.53
CA TRP A 170 -8.89 16.78 9.18
C TRP A 170 -9.58 15.94 8.10
N LYS A 171 -10.88 15.71 8.24
CA LYS A 171 -11.65 14.97 7.23
C LYS A 171 -11.71 15.69 5.88
N ARG A 172 -11.81 17.04 5.89
CA ARG A 172 -11.80 17.84 4.65
C ARG A 172 -10.47 17.73 3.94
N LEU A 173 -9.35 17.86 4.67
CA LEU A 173 -8.01 17.70 4.14
C LEU A 173 -7.81 16.30 3.55
N HIS A 174 -8.24 15.25 4.26
CA HIS A 174 -8.04 13.87 3.79
C HIS A 174 -8.90 13.51 2.58
N ARG A 175 -9.91 14.28 2.20
CA ARG A 175 -10.61 14.13 0.92
C ARG A 175 -9.74 14.46 -0.29
N LEU A 176 -8.65 15.21 -0.11
CA LEU A 176 -7.68 15.47 -1.18
C LEU A 176 -7.01 14.21 -1.70
N VAL A 177 -7.14 13.07 -1.00
CA VAL A 177 -6.67 11.78 -1.50
C VAL A 177 -7.33 11.40 -2.84
N TYR A 178 -8.59 11.77 -3.07
CA TYR A 178 -9.27 11.53 -4.33
C TYR A 178 -8.66 12.37 -5.46
N LEU A 179 -8.34 13.65 -5.19
CA LEU A 179 -7.61 14.48 -6.15
C LEU A 179 -6.23 13.91 -6.43
N ALA A 180 -5.49 13.49 -5.40
CA ALA A 180 -4.20 12.83 -5.60
C ALA A 180 -4.34 11.58 -6.48
N GLY A 181 -5.37 10.76 -6.27
CA GLY A 181 -5.67 9.60 -7.10
C GLY A 181 -5.85 9.93 -8.58
N VAL A 182 -6.66 10.96 -8.90
CA VAL A 182 -6.84 11.42 -10.28
C VAL A 182 -5.52 11.91 -10.89
N LEU A 183 -4.76 12.72 -10.15
CA LEU A 183 -3.45 13.22 -10.61
C LEU A 183 -2.45 12.09 -10.89
N VAL A 184 -2.42 11.05 -10.03
CA VAL A 184 -1.54 9.89 -10.20
C VAL A 184 -1.92 9.07 -11.43
N VAL A 185 -3.22 8.87 -11.70
CA VAL A 185 -3.68 8.15 -12.89
C VAL A 185 -3.28 8.91 -14.16
N LEU A 186 -3.48 10.23 -14.19
CA LEU A 186 -3.08 11.08 -15.32
C LEU A 186 -1.56 11.08 -15.49
N HIS A 187 -0.79 11.24 -14.40
CA HIS A 187 0.66 11.13 -14.41
C HIS A 187 1.13 9.81 -15.01
N TYR A 188 0.60 8.69 -14.52
CA TYR A 188 0.97 7.36 -14.96
C TYR A 188 0.62 7.13 -16.44
N GLY A 189 -0.59 7.52 -16.84
CA GLY A 189 -1.04 7.37 -18.22
C GLY A 189 -0.18 8.15 -19.22
N LEU A 190 0.16 9.40 -18.91
CA LEU A 190 1.00 10.24 -19.77
C LEU A 190 2.47 9.78 -19.78
N ALA A 191 2.96 9.19 -18.69
CA ALA A 191 4.34 8.68 -18.59
C ALA A 191 4.57 7.42 -19.44
N LEU A 192 3.54 6.61 -19.70
CA LEU A 192 3.66 5.35 -20.44
C LEU A 192 3.81 5.47 -21.96
N LYS A 193 4.03 6.66 -22.50
CA LYS A 193 4.14 6.88 -23.95
C LYS A 193 2.96 6.29 -24.76
N GLY A 194 1.83 6.06 -24.13
CA GLY A 194 0.59 5.61 -24.75
C GLY A 194 -0.36 6.76 -25.01
N ASP A 195 -1.28 6.58 -25.95
CA ASP A 195 -2.38 7.53 -26.15
C ASP A 195 -3.57 7.07 -25.27
N LEU A 196 -3.74 7.72 -24.11
CA LEU A 196 -4.84 7.45 -23.18
C LEU A 196 -6.21 7.63 -23.84
N PHE A 197 -6.33 8.58 -24.75
CA PHE A 197 -7.60 8.89 -25.41
C PHE A 197 -7.95 7.87 -26.51
N ARG A 198 -6.92 7.32 -27.18
CA ARG A 198 -7.10 6.29 -28.20
C ARG A 198 -6.98 4.88 -27.68
N LEU A 199 -6.69 4.70 -26.39
CA LEU A 199 -6.45 3.39 -25.73
C LEU A 199 -5.36 2.57 -26.46
N GLN A 200 -4.38 3.25 -27.06
CA GLN A 200 -3.26 2.62 -27.75
C GLN A 200 -2.04 2.54 -26.81
N GLY A 201 -1.32 1.43 -26.90
CA GLY A 201 -0.18 1.15 -26.04
C GLY A 201 -0.56 0.53 -24.70
N ASN A 202 0.30 0.70 -23.70
CA ASN A 202 0.17 0.01 -22.39
C ASN A 202 -0.75 0.75 -21.41
N VAL A 203 -1.95 1.16 -21.88
CA VAL A 203 -2.90 2.00 -21.12
C VAL A 203 -3.85 1.21 -20.21
N LEU A 204 -3.86 -0.12 -20.32
CA LEU A 204 -4.78 -0.97 -19.56
C LEU A 204 -4.63 -0.76 -18.04
N LEU A 205 -3.39 -0.73 -17.53
CA LEU A 205 -3.14 -0.54 -16.10
C LEU A 205 -3.59 0.84 -15.59
N PRO A 206 -3.26 1.98 -16.23
CA PRO A 206 -3.81 3.28 -15.85
C PRO A 206 -5.34 3.31 -15.83
N VAL A 207 -6.00 2.71 -16.82
CA VAL A 207 -7.46 2.64 -16.88
C VAL A 207 -8.02 1.81 -15.74
N LEU A 208 -7.45 0.63 -15.44
CA LEU A 208 -7.87 -0.20 -14.32
C LEU A 208 -7.73 0.53 -12.97
N PHE A 209 -6.61 1.23 -12.77
CA PHE A 209 -6.43 2.04 -11.56
C PHE A 209 -7.39 3.22 -11.51
N GLY A 210 -7.66 3.86 -12.64
CA GLY A 210 -8.64 4.94 -12.76
C GLY A 210 -10.04 4.49 -12.35
N VAL A 211 -10.50 3.35 -12.88
CA VAL A 211 -11.77 2.73 -12.47
C VAL A 211 -11.77 2.39 -10.99
N GLY A 212 -10.68 1.78 -10.48
CA GLY A 212 -10.57 1.45 -9.06
C GLY A 212 -10.56 2.64 -8.10
N ILE A 213 -10.20 3.85 -8.57
CA ILE A 213 -10.23 5.09 -7.77
C ILE A 213 -11.62 5.74 -7.81
N LEU A 214 -12.40 5.54 -8.87
CA LEU A 214 -13.73 6.13 -9.04
C LEU A 214 -14.85 5.33 -8.36
N ILE A 215 -14.61 4.06 -7.99
CA ILE A 215 -15.51 3.21 -7.21
C ILE A 215 -15.42 3.53 -5.72
#